data_e598b526f03f3c64f075e9423b5e817a
#
_entry.id   e598b526f03f3c64f075e9423b5e817a
#
_cell.length_a   1.000
_cell.length_b   1.000
_cell.length_c   1.000
_cell.angle_alpha   90.00
_cell.angle_beta   90.00
_cell.angle_gamma   90.00
#
_symmetry.space_group_name_H-M   'P 1'
#
loop_
_entity.id
_entity.type
_entity.pdbx_description
1 polymer ?
#
loop_
_entity_poly.entity_id
_entity_poly.type
_entity_poly.pdbx_seq_one_letter_code
_entity_poly.pdbx_strand_id
1 'polypeptide(L)'
;MAMNNWYECRVKFEKVLENGTQKKVTEVYLVDAMSFTEAENRIIEEMTPYISGEFEVTAVKKDRISEMFIDPDGDKWYRAKVMLITLDEKSGAEKKSASIMLIQAKDFQTAIKNLENGMKGTMSDWEINTLSETVIMDVYGVVARDSSEAEAKPAE
;
A
#
# COMPACT_ATOMS: atom_id res chain seq x y z
N MET A 1 15.71 14.68 1.71
CA MET A 1 14.38 14.24 2.10
C MET A 1 14.44 12.83 2.68
N ALA A 2 14.02 12.69 3.91
CA ALA A 2 13.97 11.38 4.52
C ALA A 2 12.91 10.55 3.84
N MET A 3 13.29 9.42 3.31
CA MET A 3 12.35 8.51 2.69
C MET A 3 12.04 7.39 3.64
N ASN A 4 10.81 7.38 4.11
CA ASN A 4 10.35 6.28 4.93
C ASN A 4 10.14 5.06 4.04
N ASN A 5 10.30 3.92 4.63
CA ASN A 5 10.04 2.67 3.95
C ASN A 5 8.67 2.15 4.35
N TRP A 6 8.10 1.33 3.51
CA TRP A 6 6.84 0.67 3.80
C TRP A 6 7.12 -0.70 4.41
N TYR A 7 6.35 -1.05 5.43
CA TYR A 7 6.47 -2.34 6.11
C TYR A 7 5.11 -3.01 6.15
N GLU A 8 5.08 -4.27 5.76
CA GLU A 8 3.89 -5.10 5.88
C GLU A 8 3.91 -5.77 7.24
N CYS A 9 2.87 -5.51 8.02
CA CYS A 9 2.76 -6.02 9.38
C CYS A 9 1.61 -7.00 9.47
N ARG A 10 1.84 -8.15 10.07
CA ARG A 10 0.82 -9.16 10.30
C ARG A 10 0.42 -9.14 11.75
N VAL A 11 -0.87 -8.97 12.00
CA VAL A 11 -1.42 -8.85 13.35
C VAL A 11 -2.39 -10.00 13.57
N LYS A 12 -2.12 -10.78 14.60
CA LYS A 12 -2.93 -11.94 14.95
C LYS A 12 -3.70 -11.66 16.23
N PHE A 13 -5.01 -11.90 16.20
CA PHE A 13 -5.88 -11.68 17.34
C PHE A 13 -7.13 -12.54 17.23
N GLU A 14 -7.91 -12.58 18.32
CA GLU A 14 -9.18 -13.28 18.32
C GLU A 14 -10.29 -12.30 18.00
N LYS A 15 -11.07 -12.65 16.98
CA LYS A 15 -12.19 -11.85 16.54
C LYS A 15 -13.49 -12.54 16.94
N VAL A 16 -14.41 -11.77 17.53
CA VAL A 16 -15.73 -12.30 17.90
C VAL A 16 -16.63 -12.19 16.67
N LEU A 17 -17.15 -13.31 16.23
CA LEU A 17 -18.05 -13.39 15.08
C LEU A 17 -19.47 -13.05 15.50
N GLU A 18 -20.35 -12.84 14.53
CA GLU A 18 -21.75 -12.51 14.78
C GLU A 18 -22.48 -13.54 15.63
N ASN A 19 -22.10 -14.80 15.51
CA ASN A 19 -22.72 -15.88 16.27
C ASN A 19 -22.13 -16.04 17.69
N GLY A 20 -21.26 -15.12 18.10
CA GLY A 20 -20.61 -15.17 19.41
C GLY A 20 -19.38 -16.05 19.47
N THR A 21 -19.04 -16.74 18.41
CA THR A 21 -17.88 -17.61 18.36
C THR A 21 -16.61 -16.75 18.20
N GLN A 22 -15.54 -17.13 18.89
CA GLN A 22 -14.24 -16.49 18.75
C GLN A 22 -13.41 -17.22 17.71
N LYS A 23 -12.78 -16.47 16.83
CA LYS A 23 -11.93 -17.03 15.79
C LYS A 23 -10.60 -16.28 15.75
N LYS A 24 -9.51 -17.02 15.69
CA LYS A 24 -8.19 -16.40 15.47
C LYS A 24 -8.06 -15.98 14.03
N VAL A 25 -7.70 -14.73 13.83
CA VAL A 25 -7.51 -14.16 12.49
C VAL A 25 -6.15 -13.49 12.42
N THR A 26 -5.60 -13.42 11.22
CA THR A 26 -4.40 -12.64 10.95
C THR A 26 -4.78 -11.59 9.91
N GLU A 27 -4.58 -10.33 10.26
CA GLU A 27 -4.82 -9.22 9.35
C GLU A 27 -3.51 -8.56 8.97
N VAL A 28 -3.45 -8.04 7.76
CA VAL A 28 -2.24 -7.46 7.20
C VAL A 28 -2.45 -5.95 7.05
N TYR A 29 -1.50 -5.20 7.54
CA TYR A 29 -1.50 -3.74 7.46
C TYR A 29 -0.17 -3.25 6.91
N LEU A 30 -0.21 -2.10 6.28
CA LEU A 30 1.00 -1.47 5.76
C LEU A 30 1.25 -0.20 6.55
N VAL A 31 2.46 -0.06 7.06
CA VAL A 31 2.85 1.15 7.79
C VAL A 31 4.13 1.73 7.21
N ASP A 32 4.24 3.05 7.25
CA ASP A 32 5.47 3.70 6.88
C ASP A 32 6.31 3.87 8.14
N ALA A 33 7.60 3.58 8.05
CA ALA A 33 8.50 3.64 9.20
C ALA A 33 9.94 3.69 8.72
N MET A 34 10.84 4.09 9.61
CA MET A 34 12.25 4.17 9.30
C MET A 34 13.01 2.90 9.67
N SER A 35 12.37 2.01 10.45
CA SER A 35 13.00 0.77 10.90
C SER A 35 11.92 -0.26 11.21
N PHE A 36 12.36 -1.53 11.35
CA PHE A 36 11.45 -2.60 11.77
C PHE A 36 10.86 -2.34 13.15
N THR A 37 11.67 -1.84 14.07
CA THR A 37 11.21 -1.54 15.43
C THR A 37 10.14 -0.45 15.41
N GLU A 38 10.36 0.60 14.64
CA GLU A 38 9.38 1.68 14.51
C GLU A 38 8.09 1.17 13.87
N ALA A 39 8.20 0.31 12.85
CA ALA A 39 7.03 -0.27 12.20
C ALA A 39 6.21 -1.09 13.19
N GLU A 40 6.86 -1.90 14.00
CA GLU A 40 6.17 -2.71 15.01
C GLU A 40 5.48 -1.81 16.03
N ASN A 41 6.16 -0.80 16.53
CA ASN A 41 5.57 0.12 17.49
C ASN A 41 4.37 0.86 16.88
N ARG A 42 4.50 1.27 15.65
CA ARG A 42 3.43 1.99 14.96
C ARG A 42 2.19 1.14 14.78
N ILE A 43 2.35 -0.11 14.36
CA ILE A 43 1.17 -0.96 14.16
C ILE A 43 0.50 -1.28 15.51
N ILE A 44 1.27 -1.43 16.56
CA ILE A 44 0.71 -1.64 17.90
C ILE A 44 -0.13 -0.44 18.30
N GLU A 45 0.39 0.77 18.12
CA GLU A 45 -0.36 1.99 18.43
C GLU A 45 -1.65 2.09 17.62
N GLU A 46 -1.57 1.78 16.33
CA GLU A 46 -2.73 1.87 15.45
C GLU A 46 -3.80 0.84 15.79
N MET A 47 -3.40 -0.35 16.21
CA MET A 47 -4.34 -1.45 16.46
C MET A 47 -4.94 -1.41 17.86
N THR A 48 -4.26 -0.82 18.82
CA THR A 48 -4.71 -0.81 20.21
C THR A 48 -6.15 -0.29 20.39
N PRO A 49 -6.57 0.80 19.72
CA PRO A 49 -7.94 1.27 19.86
C PRO A 49 -9.00 0.36 19.22
N TYR A 50 -8.61 -0.49 18.29
CA TYR A 50 -9.56 -1.28 17.50
C TYR A 50 -9.69 -2.71 17.96
N ILE A 51 -8.67 -3.25 18.63
CA ILE A 51 -8.68 -4.64 19.05
C ILE A 51 -8.94 -4.72 20.55
N SER A 52 -10.04 -5.39 20.89
CA SER A 52 -10.39 -5.66 22.27
C SER A 52 -9.65 -6.92 22.70
N GLY A 53 -8.85 -6.82 23.75
CA GLY A 53 -8.06 -7.95 24.21
C GLY A 53 -6.65 -7.96 23.64
N GLU A 54 -6.01 -9.10 23.73
CA GLU A 54 -4.63 -9.24 23.33
C GLU A 54 -4.47 -9.47 21.83
N PHE A 55 -3.41 -8.94 21.29
CA PHE A 55 -3.02 -9.21 19.91
C PHE A 55 -1.50 -9.31 19.82
N GLU A 56 -1.05 -9.88 18.74
CA GLU A 56 0.36 -10.15 18.54
C GLU A 56 0.77 -9.75 17.14
N VAL A 57 1.89 -9.05 17.02
CA VAL A 57 2.48 -8.76 15.72
C VAL A 57 3.38 -9.94 15.35
N THR A 58 2.94 -10.76 14.42
CA THR A 58 3.62 -12.01 14.09
C THR A 58 4.70 -11.84 13.04
N ALA A 59 4.64 -10.79 12.24
CA ALA A 59 5.65 -10.54 11.22
C ALA A 59 5.69 -9.07 10.85
N VAL A 60 6.88 -8.58 10.59
CA VAL A 60 7.11 -7.24 10.03
C VAL A 60 8.08 -7.42 8.88
N LYS A 61 7.66 -7.04 7.69
CA LYS A 61 8.40 -7.29 6.47
C LYS A 61 8.51 -6.01 5.66
N LYS A 62 9.69 -5.71 5.19
CA LYS A 62 9.88 -4.53 4.34
C LYS A 62 9.20 -4.77 2.99
N ASP A 63 8.42 -3.80 2.56
CA ASP A 63 7.69 -3.87 1.30
C ASP A 63 8.17 -2.73 0.40
N ARG A 64 8.70 -3.09 -0.75
CA ARG A 64 9.29 -2.10 -1.67
C ARG A 64 8.24 -1.56 -2.62
N ILE A 65 7.52 -0.57 -2.14
CA ILE A 65 6.50 0.11 -2.93
C ILE A 65 7.07 1.42 -3.44
N SER A 66 7.05 1.61 -4.77
CA SER A 66 7.58 2.81 -5.41
C SER A 66 6.58 3.95 -5.38
N GLU A 67 5.32 3.64 -5.60
CA GLU A 67 4.25 4.64 -5.68
C GLU A 67 2.99 4.09 -5.04
N MET A 68 2.18 4.99 -4.50
CA MET A 68 0.91 4.63 -3.90
C MET A 68 -0.16 5.59 -4.40
N PHE A 69 -1.25 5.05 -4.91
CA PHE A 69 -2.36 5.85 -5.41
C PHE A 69 -3.57 5.65 -4.50
N ILE A 70 -3.99 6.73 -3.86
CA ILE A 70 -5.02 6.72 -2.85
C ILE A 70 -6.37 7.10 -3.47
N ASP A 71 -7.39 6.29 -3.18
CA ASP A 71 -8.76 6.54 -3.60
C ASP A 71 -9.66 6.29 -2.39
N PRO A 72 -10.10 7.36 -1.70
CA PRO A 72 -10.90 7.20 -0.48
C PRO A 72 -12.21 6.43 -0.68
N ASP A 73 -12.72 6.38 -1.90
CA ASP A 73 -13.94 5.61 -2.20
C ASP A 73 -13.70 4.13 -2.30
N GLY A 74 -12.43 3.70 -2.34
CA GLY A 74 -12.09 2.29 -2.44
C GLY A 74 -11.81 1.67 -1.08
N ASP A 75 -12.21 0.41 -0.94
CA ASP A 75 -11.99 -0.34 0.30
C ASP A 75 -10.99 -1.48 0.14
N LYS A 76 -10.40 -1.61 -1.04
CA LYS A 76 -9.45 -2.66 -1.35
C LYS A 76 -8.13 -2.07 -1.80
N TRP A 77 -7.07 -2.87 -1.65
CA TRP A 77 -5.73 -2.48 -2.06
C TRP A 77 -5.22 -3.46 -3.11
N TYR A 78 -4.75 -2.92 -4.21
CA TYR A 78 -4.25 -3.71 -5.34
C TYR A 78 -2.77 -3.46 -5.52
N ARG A 79 -2.04 -4.52 -5.83
CA ARG A 79 -0.60 -4.43 -6.10
C ARG A 79 -0.39 -4.58 -7.60
N ALA A 80 0.28 -3.61 -8.20
CA ALA A 80 0.61 -3.64 -9.61
C ALA A 80 2.13 -3.73 -9.78
N LYS A 81 2.54 -4.60 -10.68
CA LYS A 81 3.91 -4.59 -11.16
C LYS A 81 3.89 -3.88 -12.50
N VAL A 82 4.50 -2.72 -12.55
CA VAL A 82 4.53 -1.88 -13.74
C VAL A 82 5.93 -1.94 -14.30
N MET A 83 6.04 -2.22 -15.58
CA MET A 83 7.32 -2.22 -16.27
C MET A 83 7.52 -0.86 -16.91
N LEU A 84 8.60 -0.19 -16.52
CA LEU A 84 9.00 1.07 -17.12
C LEU A 84 9.98 0.77 -18.26
N ILE A 85 9.71 1.33 -19.41
CA ILE A 85 10.45 1.01 -20.64
C ILE A 85 11.26 2.23 -21.04
N THR A 86 12.57 2.07 -21.10
CA THR A 86 13.48 3.14 -21.51
C THR A 86 14.35 2.64 -22.64
N LEU A 87 14.85 3.56 -23.44
CA LEU A 87 15.78 3.23 -24.52
C LEU A 87 17.19 3.61 -24.11
N ASP A 88 18.13 2.70 -24.34
CA ASP A 88 19.54 3.01 -24.20
C ASP A 88 19.97 3.76 -25.44
N GLU A 89 20.37 5.02 -25.28
CA GLU A 89 20.76 5.87 -26.40
C GLU A 89 21.96 5.34 -27.18
N LYS A 90 22.84 4.61 -26.51
CA LYS A 90 24.04 4.09 -27.14
C LYS A 90 23.79 2.85 -27.99
N SER A 91 23.01 1.93 -27.48
CA SER A 91 22.77 0.65 -28.16
C SER A 91 21.45 0.59 -28.88
N GLY A 92 20.51 1.51 -28.57
CA GLY A 92 19.16 1.46 -29.10
C GLY A 92 18.31 0.35 -28.49
N ALA A 93 18.85 -0.37 -27.52
CA ALA A 93 18.12 -1.46 -26.87
C ALA A 93 17.11 -0.93 -25.87
N GLU A 94 15.98 -1.62 -25.78
CA GLU A 94 14.99 -1.35 -24.75
C GLU A 94 15.44 -1.92 -23.43
N LYS A 95 15.23 -1.15 -22.37
CA LYS A 95 15.54 -1.56 -21.02
C LYS A 95 14.25 -1.50 -20.20
N LYS A 96 13.88 -2.59 -19.60
CA LYS A 96 12.68 -2.66 -18.75
C LYS A 96 13.08 -2.76 -17.28
N SER A 97 12.44 -1.95 -16.46
CA SER A 97 12.63 -2.03 -15.00
C SER A 97 11.28 -2.16 -14.33
N ALA A 98 11.22 -3.01 -13.31
CA ALA A 98 9.99 -3.26 -12.58
C ALA A 98 9.81 -2.25 -11.46
N SER A 99 8.60 -1.75 -11.33
CA SER A 99 8.22 -0.85 -10.25
C SER A 99 6.94 -1.40 -9.61
N ILE A 100 6.94 -1.50 -8.29
CA ILE A 100 5.77 -1.99 -7.57
C ILE A 100 4.95 -0.80 -7.10
N MET A 101 3.67 -0.82 -7.42
CA MET A 101 2.76 0.25 -7.05
C MET A 101 1.57 -0.32 -6.30
N LEU A 102 1.07 0.42 -5.33
CA LEU A 102 -0.09 0.02 -4.55
C LEU A 102 -1.23 0.98 -4.88
N ILE A 103 -2.38 0.44 -5.22
CA ILE A 103 -3.53 1.23 -5.66
C ILE A 103 -4.73 0.90 -4.79
N GLN A 104 -5.35 1.93 -4.22
CA GLN A 104 -6.60 1.79 -3.51
C GLN A 104 -7.74 1.91 -4.51
N ALA A 105 -8.69 0.98 -4.46
CA ALA A 105 -9.83 0.98 -5.38
C ALA A 105 -10.91 0.05 -4.86
N LYS A 106 -12.11 0.19 -5.42
CA LYS A 106 -13.24 -0.68 -5.04
C LYS A 106 -13.26 -1.98 -5.84
N ASP A 107 -12.66 -2.00 -7.02
CA ASP A 107 -12.63 -3.17 -7.89
C ASP A 107 -11.44 -3.08 -8.85
N PHE A 108 -11.21 -4.15 -9.63
CA PHE A 108 -10.10 -4.19 -10.58
C PHE A 108 -10.18 -3.10 -11.63
N GLN A 109 -11.34 -2.85 -12.15
CA GLN A 109 -11.51 -1.85 -13.22
C GLN A 109 -11.15 -0.47 -12.71
N THR A 110 -11.60 -0.13 -11.51
CA THR A 110 -11.25 1.15 -10.89
C THR A 110 -9.77 1.21 -10.56
N ALA A 111 -9.18 0.09 -10.13
CA ALA A 111 -7.74 0.03 -9.86
C ALA A 111 -6.93 0.37 -11.12
N ILE A 112 -7.33 -0.17 -12.26
CA ILE A 112 -6.66 0.14 -13.54
C ILE A 112 -6.79 1.62 -13.87
N LYS A 113 -7.98 2.18 -13.72
CA LYS A 113 -8.21 3.60 -13.98
C LYS A 113 -7.39 4.49 -13.06
N ASN A 114 -7.34 4.14 -11.78
CA ASN A 114 -6.57 4.90 -10.80
C ASN A 114 -5.08 4.83 -11.11
N LEU A 115 -4.61 3.66 -11.53
CA LEU A 115 -3.22 3.51 -11.94
C LEU A 115 -2.92 4.36 -13.17
N GLU A 116 -3.77 4.29 -14.19
CA GLU A 116 -3.58 5.07 -15.41
C GLU A 116 -3.57 6.57 -15.13
N ASN A 117 -4.48 7.01 -14.25
CA ASN A 117 -4.52 8.42 -13.85
C ASN A 117 -3.26 8.82 -13.10
N GLY A 118 -2.80 7.95 -12.21
CA GLY A 118 -1.58 8.22 -11.45
C GLY A 118 -0.33 8.24 -12.29
N MET A 119 -0.33 7.52 -13.40
CA MET A 119 0.82 7.45 -14.30
C MET A 119 0.84 8.55 -15.36
N LYS A 120 -0.18 9.38 -15.40
CA LYS A 120 -0.20 10.52 -16.32
C LYS A 120 0.99 11.43 -16.06
N GLY A 121 1.65 11.85 -17.10
CA GLY A 121 2.84 12.69 -16.99
C GLY A 121 4.14 11.91 -16.83
N THR A 122 4.08 10.60 -16.75
CA THR A 122 5.27 9.77 -16.72
C THR A 122 5.97 9.87 -18.09
N MET A 123 7.27 10.19 -18.04
CA MET A 123 8.04 10.41 -19.26
C MET A 123 8.37 9.14 -20.01
N SER A 124 8.51 8.04 -19.30
CA SER A 124 8.83 6.74 -19.89
C SER A 124 7.57 6.03 -20.33
N ASP A 125 7.70 5.20 -21.35
CA ASP A 125 6.65 4.26 -21.69
C ASP A 125 6.52 3.24 -20.54
N TRP A 126 5.33 2.73 -20.35
CA TRP A 126 5.09 1.78 -19.27
C TRP A 126 3.99 0.80 -19.65
N GLU A 127 4.01 -0.34 -19.00
CA GLU A 127 2.96 -1.35 -19.18
C GLU A 127 2.69 -2.04 -17.85
N ILE A 128 1.46 -2.49 -17.67
CA ILE A 128 1.10 -3.28 -16.50
C ILE A 128 1.50 -4.73 -16.76
N ASN A 129 2.39 -5.25 -15.92
CA ASN A 129 2.79 -6.64 -16.02
C ASN A 129 1.83 -7.53 -15.24
N THR A 130 1.54 -7.16 -13.98
CA THR A 130 0.58 -7.87 -13.15
C THR A 130 -0.23 -6.89 -12.34
N LEU A 131 -1.45 -7.29 -12.01
CA LEU A 131 -2.31 -6.56 -11.10
C LEU A 131 -3.07 -7.59 -10.27
N SER A 132 -2.94 -7.49 -8.95
CA SER A 132 -3.59 -8.44 -8.05
C SER A 132 -4.18 -7.73 -6.85
N GLU A 133 -5.28 -8.27 -6.36
CA GLU A 133 -5.86 -7.80 -5.10
C GLU A 133 -5.00 -8.33 -3.96
N THR A 134 -4.73 -7.47 -2.98
CA THR A 134 -3.95 -7.86 -1.80
C THR A 134 -4.89 -8.14 -0.63
N VAL A 135 -4.31 -8.69 0.44
CA VAL A 135 -5.03 -8.88 1.70
C VAL A 135 -4.82 -7.72 2.66
N ILE A 136 -4.19 -6.65 2.21
CA ILE A 136 -3.93 -5.48 3.05
C ILE A 136 -5.25 -4.86 3.46
N MET A 137 -5.45 -4.74 4.77
CA MET A 137 -6.68 -4.19 5.34
C MET A 137 -6.67 -2.68 5.33
N ASP A 138 -5.53 -2.08 5.62
CA ASP A 138 -5.39 -0.62 5.64
C ASP A 138 -3.93 -0.22 5.59
N VAL A 139 -3.71 1.05 5.33
CA VAL A 139 -2.38 1.64 5.19
C VAL A 139 -2.30 2.85 6.11
N TYR A 140 -1.27 2.87 6.94
CA TYR A 140 -1.03 3.96 7.87
C TYR A 140 0.30 4.63 7.53
N GLY A 141 0.26 5.89 7.16
CA GLY A 141 1.48 6.58 6.85
C GLY A 141 1.32 7.97 6.32
N VAL A 142 2.47 8.61 6.15
CA VAL A 142 2.56 10.00 5.73
C VAL A 142 1.99 10.20 4.33
N VAL A 143 2.25 9.27 3.41
CA VAL A 143 1.79 9.40 2.03
C VAL A 143 0.26 9.44 1.95
N ALA A 144 -0.41 8.55 2.69
CA ALA A 144 -1.87 8.53 2.71
C ALA A 144 -2.43 9.81 3.32
N ARG A 145 -1.81 10.30 4.40
CA ARG A 145 -2.20 11.53 5.06
C ARG A 145 -1.98 12.74 4.15
N ASP A 146 -0.82 12.80 3.50
CA ASP A 146 -0.48 13.91 2.62
C ASP A 146 -1.41 14.00 1.43
N SER A 147 -1.79 12.88 0.86
CA SER A 147 -2.75 12.85 -0.24
C SER A 147 -4.09 13.43 0.19
N SER A 148 -4.53 13.05 1.38
CA SER A 148 -5.77 13.56 1.96
C SER A 148 -5.69 15.06 2.20
N GLU A 149 -4.58 15.51 2.76
CA GLU A 149 -4.36 16.94 3.03
C GLU A 149 -4.29 17.75 1.75
N ALA A 150 -3.64 17.23 0.73
CA ALA A 150 -3.56 17.92 -0.55
C ALA A 150 -4.95 18.09 -1.17
N GLU A 151 -5.80 17.09 -1.06
CA GLU A 151 -7.17 17.19 -1.54
C GLU A 151 -8.00 18.15 -0.71
N ALA A 152 -7.73 18.23 0.58
CA ALA A 152 -8.48 19.09 1.49
C ALA A 152 -8.12 20.55 1.39
N LYS A 153 -7.04 20.90 0.72
CA LYS A 153 -6.55 22.28 0.63
C LYS A 153 -6.48 22.82 -0.80
N PRO A 154 -7.49 22.63 -1.61
CA PRO A 154 -7.38 23.05 -3.02
C PRO A 154 -7.40 24.57 -3.20
N ALA A 155 -7.89 25.29 -2.25
CA ALA A 155 -8.18 26.71 -2.41
C ALA A 155 -7.12 27.64 -1.83
N GLU A 156 -6.05 27.13 -1.35
CA GLU A 156 -5.00 28.01 -0.81
C GLU A 156 -4.01 28.52 -1.83
#